data_c8ba07db41b5fc92921d535ae306bc62
#
_entry.id   c8ba07db41b5fc92921d535ae306bc62
#
_cell.length_a   1.000
_cell.length_b   1.000
_cell.length_c   1.000
_cell.angle_alpha   90.00
_cell.angle_beta   90.00
_cell.angle_gamma   90.00
#
_symmetry.space_group_name_H-M   'P 1'
#
loop_
_entity.id
_entity.type
_entity.pdbx_description
1 polymer ?
#
loop_
_entity_poly.entity_id
_entity_poly.type
_entity_poly.pdbx_seq_one_letter_code
_entity_poly.pdbx_strand_id
1 'polypeptide(L)'
;RSRRQRQMCIRDSITIADLAGKRIATSYDSLVSSYLADRGIEASVVHLDGAVESSVRLGIADAIADVVETGSTLRAAGMSVFGDPLLRSEAILIRNADQEVGHDLEILDGRLEGVIMARNYVLMDYDIQRDRLERAVMLTPGYQSPTVSPLHDEDWVAVRAMVERKKMNAVMDDLHDVGARGILVTPILTSRI
;
A
#
# COMPACT_ATOMS: atom_id res chain seq x y z
N ARG A 1 8.05 1.58 2.82
CA ARG A 1 8.32 1.26 1.42
C ARG A 1 6.99 1.24 0.67
N SER A 2 6.74 2.24 -0.18
CA SER A 2 5.57 2.22 -1.07
C SER A 2 5.92 1.37 -2.29
N ARG A 3 5.29 0.21 -2.44
CA ARG A 3 5.45 -0.65 -3.62
C ARG A 3 4.42 -0.22 -4.65
N ARG A 4 4.89 0.26 -5.78
CA ARG A 4 4.04 0.52 -6.94
C ARG A 4 4.18 -0.61 -7.96
N GLN A 5 3.08 -0.98 -8.58
CA GLN A 5 3.05 -2.02 -9.60
C GLN A 5 2.67 -1.38 -10.94
N ARG A 6 3.36 -1.79 -12.01
CA ARG A 6 2.95 -1.45 -13.36
C ARG A 6 2.13 -2.62 -13.90
N GLN A 7 0.89 -2.36 -14.25
CA GLN A 7 -0.08 -3.37 -14.65
C GLN A 7 -0.82 -2.93 -15.92
N MET A 8 -1.36 -3.90 -16.63
CA MET A 8 -2.24 -3.65 -17.77
C MET A 8 -3.70 -3.57 -17.33
N CYS A 9 -4.44 -2.64 -17.92
CA CYS A 9 -5.83 -2.37 -17.59
C CYS A 9 -6.68 -2.20 -18.84
N ILE A 10 -7.87 -2.79 -18.83
CA ILE A 10 -8.84 -2.76 -19.93
C ILE A 10 -10.27 -2.78 -19.42
N ARG A 11 -11.24 -2.51 -20.29
CA ARG A 11 -12.67 -2.48 -19.97
C ARG A 11 -13.31 -3.86 -19.83
N ASP A 12 -12.80 -4.87 -20.57
CA ASP A 12 -13.38 -6.22 -20.64
C ASP A 12 -12.40 -7.26 -20.07
N SER A 13 -12.90 -8.45 -19.74
CA SER A 13 -12.06 -9.56 -19.27
C SER A 13 -11.21 -10.10 -20.43
N ILE A 14 -9.93 -9.72 -20.46
CA ILE A 14 -8.97 -10.09 -21.50
C ILE A 14 -7.75 -10.74 -20.85
N THR A 15 -7.16 -11.67 -21.57
CA THR A 15 -5.85 -12.26 -21.26
C THR A 15 -4.74 -11.45 -21.93
N ILE A 16 -3.48 -11.67 -21.52
CA ILE A 16 -2.33 -11.02 -22.16
C ILE A 16 -2.22 -11.40 -23.65
N ALA A 17 -2.62 -12.61 -24.03
CA ALA A 17 -2.59 -13.07 -25.42
C ALA A 17 -3.55 -12.27 -26.32
N ASP A 18 -4.65 -11.77 -25.77
CA ASP A 18 -5.65 -10.99 -26.51
C ASP A 18 -5.18 -9.57 -26.86
N LEU A 19 -3.99 -9.18 -26.41
CA LEU A 19 -3.36 -7.92 -26.78
C LEU A 19 -2.76 -7.92 -28.20
N ALA A 20 -2.66 -9.08 -28.84
CA ALA A 20 -2.17 -9.16 -30.22
C ALA A 20 -3.00 -8.26 -31.16
N GLY A 21 -2.31 -7.40 -31.92
CA GLY A 21 -2.93 -6.42 -32.82
C GLY A 21 -3.60 -5.23 -32.12
N LYS A 22 -3.55 -5.10 -30.81
CA LYS A 22 -4.15 -4.00 -30.04
C LYS A 22 -3.20 -2.81 -29.86
N ARG A 23 -3.77 -1.65 -29.57
CA ARG A 23 -3.03 -0.43 -29.21
C ARG A 23 -2.97 -0.31 -27.69
N ILE A 24 -1.78 -0.16 -27.14
CA ILE A 24 -1.54 -0.08 -25.70
C ILE A 24 -0.95 1.29 -25.38
N ALA A 25 -1.67 2.12 -24.65
CA ALA A 25 -1.18 3.42 -24.20
C ALA A 25 -0.37 3.30 -22.91
N THR A 26 0.76 3.99 -22.85
CA THR A 26 1.66 3.97 -21.70
C THR A 26 2.64 5.16 -21.71
N SER A 27 3.14 5.55 -20.53
CA SER A 27 4.32 6.41 -20.38
C SER A 27 5.63 5.60 -20.32
N TYR A 28 5.57 4.27 -20.46
CA TYR A 28 6.69 3.33 -20.27
C TYR A 28 6.86 2.44 -21.50
N ASP A 29 6.90 3.04 -22.67
CA ASP A 29 6.91 2.37 -23.99
C ASP A 29 8.01 1.33 -24.12
N SER A 30 9.25 1.62 -23.74
CA SER A 30 10.36 0.65 -23.80
C SER A 30 10.10 -0.58 -22.93
N LEU A 31 9.58 -0.39 -21.71
CA LEU A 31 9.27 -1.48 -20.79
C LEU A 31 8.15 -2.36 -21.34
N VAL A 32 7.08 -1.74 -21.85
CA VAL A 32 5.92 -2.46 -22.39
C VAL A 32 6.30 -3.19 -23.67
N SER A 33 7.06 -2.55 -24.57
CA SER A 33 7.55 -3.19 -25.80
C SER A 33 8.42 -4.41 -25.53
N SER A 34 9.36 -4.31 -24.58
CA SER A 34 10.19 -5.46 -24.17
C SER A 34 9.34 -6.59 -23.59
N TYR A 35 8.40 -6.26 -22.71
CA TYR A 35 7.50 -7.24 -22.08
C TYR A 35 6.65 -8.02 -23.10
N LEU A 36 6.16 -7.33 -24.14
CA LEU A 36 5.38 -7.94 -25.22
C LEU A 36 6.27 -8.81 -26.14
N ALA A 37 7.45 -8.29 -26.50
CA ALA A 37 8.43 -9.01 -27.33
C ALA A 37 8.88 -10.33 -26.68
N ASP A 38 9.17 -10.32 -25.37
CA ASP A 38 9.55 -11.52 -24.62
C ASP A 38 8.47 -12.61 -24.62
N ARG A 39 7.22 -12.23 -24.93
CA ARG A 39 6.05 -13.14 -25.00
C ARG A 39 5.58 -13.42 -26.44
N GLY A 40 6.28 -12.88 -27.43
CA GLY A 40 5.92 -13.04 -28.85
C GLY A 40 4.59 -12.38 -29.21
N ILE A 41 4.19 -11.31 -28.50
CA ILE A 41 2.92 -10.60 -28.73
C ILE A 41 3.21 -9.35 -29.57
N GLU A 42 2.67 -9.31 -30.76
CA GLU A 42 2.73 -8.15 -31.64
C GLU A 42 1.57 -7.19 -31.32
N ALA A 43 1.87 -6.04 -30.69
CA ALA A 43 0.90 -4.99 -30.39
C ALA A 43 1.53 -3.61 -30.64
N SER A 44 0.70 -2.60 -30.87
CA SER A 44 1.14 -1.21 -31.08
C SER A 44 1.22 -0.49 -29.75
N VAL A 45 2.40 0.01 -29.37
CA VAL A 45 2.58 0.82 -28.17
C VAL A 45 2.46 2.30 -28.52
N VAL A 46 1.55 3.00 -27.84
CA VAL A 46 1.29 4.43 -28.00
C VAL A 46 1.82 5.18 -26.77
N HIS A 47 2.82 6.03 -26.98
CA HIS A 47 3.37 6.85 -25.90
C HIS A 47 2.40 7.96 -25.51
N LEU A 48 2.09 8.06 -24.19
CA LEU A 48 1.28 9.13 -23.61
C LEU A 48 1.84 9.56 -22.28
N ASP A 49 2.12 10.85 -22.12
CA ASP A 49 2.51 11.47 -20.85
C ASP A 49 1.29 11.97 -20.09
N GLY A 50 0.89 11.22 -19.07
CA GLY A 50 -0.25 11.56 -18.20
C GLY A 50 -1.62 11.23 -18.81
N ALA A 51 -2.64 11.17 -17.94
CA ALA A 51 -4.03 10.88 -18.29
C ALA A 51 -4.22 9.63 -19.17
N VAL A 52 -3.34 8.63 -19.03
CA VAL A 52 -3.30 7.40 -19.84
C VAL A 52 -4.64 6.66 -19.76
N GLU A 53 -5.31 6.69 -18.61
CA GLU A 53 -6.63 6.09 -18.38
C GLU A 53 -7.73 6.67 -19.28
N SER A 54 -7.57 7.90 -19.75
CA SER A 54 -8.53 8.53 -20.65
C SER A 54 -8.43 8.05 -22.10
N SER A 55 -7.29 7.49 -22.49
CA SER A 55 -7.00 7.06 -23.87
C SER A 55 -7.96 5.98 -24.39
N VAL A 56 -8.37 5.06 -23.52
CA VAL A 56 -9.35 4.00 -23.90
C VAL A 56 -10.74 4.60 -24.13
N ARG A 57 -11.15 5.57 -23.31
CA ARG A 57 -12.44 6.26 -23.49
C ARG A 57 -12.49 7.08 -24.77
N LEU A 58 -11.36 7.66 -25.16
CA LEU A 58 -11.22 8.46 -26.37
C LEU A 58 -10.97 7.60 -27.62
N GLY A 59 -10.88 6.28 -27.51
CA GLY A 59 -10.63 5.37 -28.63
C GLY A 59 -9.21 5.49 -29.21
N ILE A 60 -8.27 6.08 -28.47
CA ILE A 60 -6.85 6.20 -28.87
C ILE A 60 -6.15 4.85 -28.68
N ALA A 61 -6.46 4.15 -27.60
CA ALA A 61 -5.91 2.86 -27.26
C ALA A 61 -7.01 1.87 -26.85
N ASP A 62 -6.69 0.59 -26.96
CA ASP A 62 -7.55 -0.51 -26.58
C ASP A 62 -7.26 -1.02 -25.17
N ALA A 63 -6.02 -0.84 -24.72
CA ALA A 63 -5.55 -1.14 -23.36
C ALA A 63 -4.58 -0.07 -22.88
N ILE A 64 -4.30 -0.06 -21.56
CA ILE A 64 -3.28 0.78 -20.96
C ILE A 64 -2.30 -0.04 -20.13
N ALA A 65 -1.07 0.44 -20.03
CA ALA A 65 -0.08 -0.06 -19.09
C ALA A 65 0.44 1.12 -18.25
N ASP A 66 0.14 1.14 -16.96
CA ASP A 66 0.43 2.26 -16.09
C ASP A 66 0.79 1.82 -14.67
N VAL A 67 1.20 2.77 -13.85
CA VAL A 67 1.52 2.56 -12.44
C VAL A 67 0.23 2.40 -11.63
N VAL A 68 0.07 1.25 -11.00
CA VAL A 68 -1.07 0.97 -10.14
C VAL A 68 -0.61 0.80 -8.71
N GLU A 69 -1.19 1.58 -7.80
CA GLU A 69 -0.98 1.43 -6.36
C GLU A 69 -2.20 0.77 -5.71
N THR A 70 -3.38 1.34 -5.84
CA THR A 70 -4.64 0.82 -5.28
C THR A 70 -5.67 0.42 -6.33
N GLY A 71 -5.49 0.87 -7.57
CA GLY A 71 -6.43 0.66 -8.67
C GLY A 71 -7.77 1.40 -8.54
N SER A 72 -7.90 2.33 -7.57
CA SER A 72 -9.14 3.08 -7.37
C SER A 72 -9.50 3.97 -8.57
N THR A 73 -8.53 4.67 -9.15
CA THR A 73 -8.70 5.53 -10.32
C THR A 73 -9.15 4.73 -11.54
N LEU A 74 -8.57 3.54 -11.73
CA LEU A 74 -8.92 2.63 -12.83
C LEU A 74 -10.35 2.11 -12.70
N ARG A 75 -10.74 1.68 -11.49
CA ARG A 75 -12.13 1.25 -11.23
C ARG A 75 -13.13 2.39 -11.45
N ALA A 76 -12.81 3.62 -11.03
CA ALA A 76 -13.64 4.80 -11.30
C ALA A 76 -13.78 5.10 -12.80
N ALA A 77 -12.76 4.77 -13.61
CA ALA A 77 -12.78 4.87 -15.07
C ALA A 77 -13.47 3.67 -15.75
N GLY A 78 -14.00 2.69 -14.99
CA GLY A 78 -14.65 1.49 -15.50
C GLY A 78 -13.66 0.49 -16.12
N MET A 79 -12.42 0.49 -15.65
CA MET A 79 -11.38 -0.43 -16.13
C MET A 79 -11.03 -1.46 -15.05
N SER A 80 -10.65 -2.66 -15.48
CA SER A 80 -10.13 -3.72 -14.63
C SER A 80 -8.67 -4.02 -14.97
N VAL A 81 -7.93 -4.36 -13.93
CA VAL A 81 -6.55 -4.82 -14.03
C VAL A 81 -6.57 -6.29 -14.42
N PHE A 82 -5.69 -6.71 -15.33
CA PHE A 82 -5.55 -8.10 -15.77
C PHE A 82 -4.08 -8.51 -15.86
N GLY A 83 -3.84 -9.81 -15.82
CA GLY A 83 -2.51 -10.40 -15.88
C GLY A 83 -1.63 -10.10 -14.67
N ASP A 84 -0.39 -10.59 -14.71
CA ASP A 84 0.61 -10.30 -13.71
C ASP A 84 1.22 -8.91 -13.89
N PRO A 85 1.72 -8.27 -12.81
CA PRO A 85 2.44 -7.02 -12.94
C PRO A 85 3.66 -7.15 -13.86
N LEU A 86 3.81 -6.21 -14.82
CA LEU A 86 4.98 -6.13 -15.68
C LEU A 86 6.26 -5.90 -14.87
N LEU A 87 6.16 -5.05 -13.86
CA LEU A 87 7.26 -4.67 -12.98
C LEU A 87 6.72 -4.26 -11.61
N ARG A 88 7.46 -4.63 -10.57
CA ARG A 88 7.27 -4.11 -9.21
C ARG A 88 8.41 -3.16 -8.89
N SER A 89 8.09 -1.93 -8.50
CA SER A 89 9.09 -0.92 -8.15
C SER A 89 8.78 -0.31 -6.79
N GLU A 90 9.84 0.10 -6.10
CA GLU A 90 9.75 0.88 -4.86
C GLU A 90 10.68 2.08 -4.95
N ALA A 91 10.33 3.16 -4.25
CA ALA A 91 11.22 4.31 -4.11
C ALA A 91 12.35 3.95 -3.14
N ILE A 92 13.58 4.27 -3.53
CA ILE A 92 14.77 4.08 -2.70
C ILE A 92 15.52 5.40 -2.57
N LEU A 93 16.13 5.63 -1.41
CA LEU A 93 17.09 6.70 -1.21
C LEU A 93 18.47 6.16 -1.61
N ILE A 94 19.15 6.86 -2.51
CA ILE A 94 20.50 6.51 -2.96
C ILE A 94 21.49 7.63 -2.60
N ARG A 95 22.73 7.25 -2.32
CA ARG A 95 23.85 8.15 -2.10
C ARG A 95 25.10 7.66 -2.85
N ASN A 96 26.08 8.55 -3.01
CA ASN A 96 27.39 8.11 -3.48
C ASN A 96 28.03 7.17 -2.46
N ALA A 97 28.52 6.00 -2.91
CA ALA A 97 29.10 4.98 -2.04
C ALA A 97 30.37 5.47 -1.33
N ASP A 98 31.15 6.32 -1.98
CA ASP A 98 32.42 6.86 -1.49
C ASP A 98 32.26 8.05 -0.52
N GLN A 99 31.03 8.52 -0.30
CA GLN A 99 30.75 9.65 0.59
C GLN A 99 30.40 9.15 1.99
N GLU A 100 31.11 9.68 3.01
CA GLU A 100 30.77 9.40 4.41
C GLU A 100 29.36 9.87 4.74
N VAL A 101 28.66 9.10 5.59
CA VAL A 101 27.33 9.46 6.08
C VAL A 101 27.51 10.53 7.15
N GLY A 102 27.18 11.77 6.81
CA GLY A 102 27.14 12.86 7.77
C GLY A 102 25.88 12.81 8.64
N HIS A 103 25.95 13.43 9.79
CA HIS A 103 24.86 13.51 10.77
C HIS A 103 23.52 14.02 10.19
N ASP A 104 23.58 14.97 9.26
CA ASP A 104 22.37 15.50 8.60
C ASP A 104 21.64 14.45 7.77
N LEU A 105 22.37 13.53 7.12
CA LEU A 105 21.79 12.44 6.35
C LEU A 105 21.13 11.39 7.27
N GLU A 106 21.74 11.10 8.41
CA GLU A 106 21.14 10.23 9.44
C GLU A 106 19.83 10.81 9.98
N ILE A 107 19.81 12.15 10.21
CA ILE A 107 18.58 12.85 10.61
C ILE A 107 17.52 12.75 9.53
N LEU A 108 17.88 12.98 8.27
CA LEU A 108 16.95 12.88 7.14
C LEU A 108 16.35 11.48 7.03
N ASP A 109 17.20 10.45 7.08
CA ASP A 109 16.77 9.05 6.99
C ASP A 109 15.79 8.70 8.10
N GLY A 110 16.13 9.00 9.35
CA GLY A 110 15.24 8.78 10.48
C GLY A 110 13.91 9.58 10.42
N ARG A 111 13.89 10.75 9.75
CA ARG A 111 12.64 11.49 9.49
C ARG A 111 11.79 10.81 8.42
N LEU A 112 12.41 10.32 7.35
CA LEU A 112 11.72 9.56 6.30
C LEU A 112 11.14 8.26 6.86
N GLU A 113 11.91 7.51 7.65
CA GLU A 113 11.41 6.33 8.34
C GLU A 113 10.23 6.65 9.26
N GLY A 114 10.30 7.75 10.02
CA GLY A 114 9.21 8.22 10.87
C GLY A 114 7.93 8.52 10.11
N VAL A 115 8.03 9.14 8.92
CA VAL A 115 6.87 9.39 8.04
C VAL A 115 6.30 8.08 7.48
N ILE A 116 7.15 7.15 7.07
CA ILE A 116 6.72 5.85 6.55
C ILE A 116 5.98 5.07 7.64
N MET A 117 6.52 5.08 8.87
CA MET A 117 5.90 4.45 10.04
C MET A 117 4.53 5.08 10.32
N ALA A 118 4.44 6.40 10.38
CA ALA A 118 3.18 7.12 10.61
C ALA A 118 2.10 6.83 9.55
N ARG A 119 2.51 6.54 8.31
CA ARG A 119 1.59 6.15 7.23
C ARG A 119 1.11 4.72 7.31
N ASN A 120 1.96 3.83 7.81
CA ASN A 120 1.69 2.39 7.84
C ASN A 120 0.99 1.92 9.12
N TYR A 121 1.07 2.69 10.20
CA TYR A 121 0.52 2.34 11.50
C TYR A 121 -0.48 3.37 12.01
N VAL A 122 -1.28 2.95 12.96
CA VAL A 122 -2.18 3.76 13.78
C VAL A 122 -1.96 3.43 15.24
N LEU A 123 -2.33 4.34 16.14
CA LEU A 123 -2.49 4.01 17.55
C LEU A 123 -3.92 3.50 17.76
N MET A 124 -4.05 2.38 18.42
CA MET A 124 -5.31 1.81 18.83
C MET A 124 -5.35 1.77 20.35
N ASP A 125 -6.38 2.39 20.92
CA ASP A 125 -6.68 2.40 22.34
C ASP A 125 -7.96 1.60 22.55
N TYR A 126 -8.02 0.80 23.63
CA TYR A 126 -9.21 0.08 24.01
C TYR A 126 -9.18 -0.32 25.48
N ASP A 127 -10.35 -0.56 26.06
CA ASP A 127 -10.52 -1.10 27.39
C ASP A 127 -10.88 -2.57 27.33
N ILE A 128 -10.29 -3.37 28.21
CA ILE A 128 -10.52 -4.82 28.27
C ILE A 128 -10.57 -5.29 29.73
N GLN A 129 -11.39 -6.31 30.02
CA GLN A 129 -11.34 -6.98 31.31
C GLN A 129 -9.99 -7.66 31.53
N ARG A 130 -9.47 -7.57 32.75
CA ARG A 130 -8.14 -8.05 33.10
C ARG A 130 -7.94 -9.54 32.82
N ASP A 131 -8.97 -10.35 32.99
CA ASP A 131 -8.97 -11.80 32.70
C ASP A 131 -8.86 -12.12 31.20
N ARG A 132 -9.17 -11.16 30.32
CA ARG A 132 -9.08 -11.29 28.86
C ARG A 132 -7.88 -10.58 28.23
N LEU A 133 -7.08 -9.90 29.06
CA LEU A 133 -5.95 -9.07 28.61
C LEU A 133 -4.99 -9.84 27.69
N GLU A 134 -4.57 -11.03 28.07
CA GLU A 134 -3.63 -11.85 27.30
C GLU A 134 -4.13 -12.14 25.88
N ARG A 135 -5.42 -12.43 25.75
CA ARG A 135 -6.02 -12.67 24.42
C ARG A 135 -6.06 -11.41 23.56
N ALA A 136 -6.36 -10.25 24.17
CA ALA A 136 -6.39 -8.98 23.47
C ALA A 136 -4.97 -8.53 23.03
N VAL A 137 -3.96 -8.70 23.88
CA VAL A 137 -2.56 -8.37 23.57
C VAL A 137 -2.00 -9.25 22.44
N MET A 138 -2.42 -10.48 22.30
CA MET A 138 -2.06 -11.32 21.15
C MET A 138 -2.56 -10.75 19.80
N LEU A 139 -3.69 -10.05 19.79
CA LEU A 139 -4.23 -9.37 18.60
C LEU A 139 -3.51 -8.04 18.33
N THR A 140 -3.00 -7.40 19.38
CA THR A 140 -2.33 -6.09 19.32
C THR A 140 -0.96 -6.13 19.98
N PRO A 141 0.02 -6.87 19.45
CA PRO A 141 1.34 -6.99 20.07
C PRO A 141 2.13 -5.68 20.08
N GLY A 142 1.64 -4.64 19.39
CA GLY A 142 2.32 -3.36 19.26
C GLY A 142 3.57 -3.41 18.37
N TYR A 143 4.35 -2.34 18.38
CA TYR A 143 5.64 -2.31 17.68
C TYR A 143 6.75 -3.03 18.48
N GLN A 144 6.84 -2.79 19.78
CA GLN A 144 7.69 -3.51 20.72
C GLN A 144 6.84 -4.27 21.74
N SER A 145 5.89 -3.58 22.35
CA SER A 145 4.95 -4.11 23.33
C SER A 145 3.79 -3.12 23.51
N PRO A 146 2.56 -3.58 23.79
CA PRO A 146 1.48 -2.68 24.13
C PRO A 146 1.70 -2.04 25.51
N THR A 147 1.20 -0.81 25.66
CA THR A 147 1.11 -0.17 26.96
C THR A 147 -0.18 -0.60 27.65
N VAL A 148 -0.10 -1.08 28.87
CA VAL A 148 -1.26 -1.44 29.69
C VAL A 148 -1.32 -0.52 30.91
N SER A 149 -2.47 0.11 31.12
CA SER A 149 -2.70 1.03 32.23
C SER A 149 -3.93 0.60 33.04
N PRO A 150 -3.90 0.66 34.39
CA PRO A 150 -5.08 0.39 35.20
C PRO A 150 -6.15 1.45 34.97
N LEU A 151 -7.41 1.04 34.98
CA LEU A 151 -8.56 1.93 35.05
C LEU A 151 -9.00 2.14 36.49
N HIS A 152 -9.94 3.06 36.72
CA HIS A 152 -10.54 3.26 38.05
C HIS A 152 -11.31 2.01 38.52
N ASP A 153 -11.92 1.31 37.60
CA ASP A 153 -12.47 -0.03 37.83
C ASP A 153 -11.31 -1.03 37.75
N GLU A 154 -11.02 -1.69 38.89
CA GLU A 154 -9.87 -2.59 39.04
C GLU A 154 -9.94 -3.85 38.17
N ASP A 155 -11.15 -4.23 37.73
CA ASP A 155 -11.38 -5.37 36.84
C ASP A 155 -11.06 -5.06 35.37
N TRP A 156 -10.84 -3.78 35.03
CA TRP A 156 -10.57 -3.30 33.70
C TRP A 156 -9.19 -2.66 33.56
N VAL A 157 -8.65 -2.75 32.35
CA VAL A 157 -7.41 -2.10 31.95
C VAL A 157 -7.58 -1.41 30.61
N ALA A 158 -6.92 -0.26 30.43
CA ALA A 158 -6.75 0.39 29.15
C ALA A 158 -5.49 -0.14 28.46
N VAL A 159 -5.58 -0.43 27.19
CA VAL A 159 -4.47 -0.89 26.36
C VAL A 159 -4.26 0.07 25.20
N ARG A 160 -3.00 0.44 24.97
CA ARG A 160 -2.58 1.22 23.80
C ARG A 160 -1.54 0.45 23.03
N ALA A 161 -1.75 0.27 21.72
CA ALA A 161 -0.83 -0.44 20.85
C ALA A 161 -0.74 0.22 19.47
N MET A 162 0.41 0.05 18.80
CA MET A 162 0.54 0.35 17.38
C MET A 162 0.02 -0.83 16.56
N VAL A 163 -0.87 -0.55 15.61
CA VAL A 163 -1.49 -1.55 14.73
C VAL A 163 -1.26 -1.15 13.27
N GLU A 164 -0.97 -2.11 12.41
CA GLU A 164 -0.87 -1.84 10.96
C GLU A 164 -2.19 -1.27 10.43
N ARG A 165 -2.13 -0.10 9.79
CA ARG A 165 -3.31 0.59 9.26
C ARG A 165 -4.18 -0.30 8.35
N LYS A 166 -3.55 -1.14 7.54
CA LYS A 166 -4.28 -2.06 6.62
C LYS A 166 -5.06 -3.17 7.33
N LYS A 167 -4.67 -3.50 8.58
CA LYS A 167 -5.33 -4.53 9.41
C LYS A 167 -6.30 -3.93 10.43
N MET A 168 -6.36 -2.61 10.53
CA MET A 168 -7.07 -1.87 11.57
C MET A 168 -8.50 -2.37 11.79
N ASN A 169 -9.31 -2.46 10.74
CA ASN A 169 -10.71 -2.85 10.87
C ASN A 169 -10.86 -4.30 11.35
N ALA A 170 -10.10 -5.22 10.79
CA ALA A 170 -10.13 -6.63 11.22
C ALA A 170 -9.72 -6.78 12.70
N VAL A 171 -8.67 -6.07 13.13
CA VAL A 171 -8.23 -6.07 14.52
C VAL A 171 -9.29 -5.46 15.44
N MET A 172 -10.01 -4.41 15.02
CA MET A 172 -11.12 -3.83 15.81
C MET A 172 -12.25 -4.85 15.98
N ASP A 173 -12.61 -5.58 14.93
CA ASP A 173 -13.65 -6.62 14.98
C ASP A 173 -13.22 -7.76 15.91
N ASP A 174 -12.00 -8.27 15.77
CA ASP A 174 -11.44 -9.34 16.63
C ASP A 174 -11.37 -8.90 18.11
N LEU A 175 -10.98 -7.64 18.39
CA LEU A 175 -10.97 -7.08 19.75
C LEU A 175 -12.36 -6.99 20.34
N HIS A 176 -13.34 -6.55 19.56
CA HIS A 176 -14.73 -6.50 19.99
C HIS A 176 -15.25 -7.90 20.38
N ASP A 177 -14.93 -8.92 19.59
CA ASP A 177 -15.31 -10.31 19.85
C ASP A 177 -14.67 -10.88 21.11
N VAL A 178 -13.47 -10.47 21.46
CA VAL A 178 -12.81 -10.80 22.74
C VAL A 178 -13.43 -10.04 23.92
N GLY A 179 -14.24 -9.00 23.65
CA GLY A 179 -14.96 -8.21 24.65
C GLY A 179 -14.31 -6.89 25.00
N ALA A 180 -13.42 -6.38 24.15
CA ALA A 180 -12.89 -5.02 24.27
C ALA A 180 -13.99 -3.99 24.06
N ARG A 181 -13.86 -2.83 24.72
CA ARG A 181 -14.77 -1.70 24.67
C ARG A 181 -14.01 -0.41 24.42
N GLY A 182 -14.72 0.64 24.01
CA GLY A 182 -14.11 1.95 23.79
C GLY A 182 -12.96 1.92 22.79
N ILE A 183 -13.04 1.07 21.75
CA ILE A 183 -11.97 0.92 20.77
C ILE A 183 -11.87 2.19 19.94
N LEU A 184 -10.75 2.89 20.07
CA LEU A 184 -10.46 4.14 19.40
C LEU A 184 -9.22 3.99 18.52
N VAL A 185 -9.23 4.65 17.36
CA VAL A 185 -8.09 4.67 16.45
C VAL A 185 -7.63 6.10 16.22
N THR A 186 -6.37 6.36 16.50
CA THR A 186 -5.75 7.67 16.33
C THR A 186 -4.67 7.60 15.25
N PRO A 187 -4.70 8.49 14.23
CA PRO A 187 -3.61 8.59 13.26
C PRO A 187 -2.31 9.03 13.91
N ILE A 188 -1.20 8.42 13.50
CA ILE A 188 0.14 8.88 13.86
C ILE A 188 0.55 9.94 12.83
N LEU A 189 0.91 11.15 13.29
CA LEU A 189 1.36 12.23 12.41
C LEU A 189 2.83 12.07 12.02
N THR A 190 3.66 11.68 12.98
CA THR A 190 5.09 11.44 12.81
C THR A 190 5.59 10.51 13.91
N SER A 191 6.71 9.88 13.70
CA SER A 191 7.39 9.08 14.72
C SER A 191 8.91 9.23 14.62
N ARG A 192 9.60 8.86 15.66
CA ARG A 192 11.06 8.65 15.69
C ARG A 192 11.30 7.31 16.38
N ILE A 193 11.83 6.35 15.64
CA ILE A 193 12.06 4.97 16.11
C ILE A 193 13.52 4.64 15.97
#